data_1c536e7260e8a6e8a07e2c54d9c418df
#
_entry.id   1c536e7260e8a6e8a07e2c54d9c418df
#
_cell.length_a   1.000
_cell.length_b   1.000
_cell.length_c   1.000
_cell.angle_alpha   90.00
_cell.angle_beta   90.00
_cell.angle_gamma   90.00
#
_symmetry.space_group_name_H-M   'P 1'
#
loop_
_entity.id
_entity.type
_entity.pdbx_description
1 polymer ?
#
loop_
_entity_poly.entity_id
_entity_poly.type
_entity_poly.pdbx_seq_one_letter_code
_entity_poly.pdbx_strand_id
1 'polypeptide(L)'
;MVKRFGRFCAAGLWACLVLATGAALWTTCAYAADGELADRVVVHKSEHKLYLYSGEHLMGVYRVALGLSPVGQKERERDFRTPEGHYFLARRNTRSDYFLAIQVSYPNKQDEVRAHKKGWAPGGSIMIHGFPNSPHHPSAYYESNDWTDGCIALSNSDMVEVWMRTQDNIPIDIYP
;
A
#
# COMPACT_ATOMS: atom_id res chain seq x y z
N MET A 1 -42.39 -24.61 91.08
CA MET A 1 -41.80 -23.37 91.61
C MET A 1 -41.19 -22.64 90.40
N VAL A 2 -41.93 -21.82 89.78
CA VAL A 2 -41.94 -20.36 89.76
C VAL A 2 -40.71 -19.76 89.02
N LYS A 3 -41.06 -19.07 87.95
CA LYS A 3 -40.58 -17.80 87.38
C LYS A 3 -39.38 -17.87 86.41
N ARG A 4 -39.18 -17.08 85.38
CA ARG A 4 -39.93 -15.97 84.75
C ARG A 4 -39.13 -15.61 83.46
N PHE A 5 -39.87 -15.28 82.47
CA PHE A 5 -39.65 -14.26 81.41
C PHE A 5 -38.29 -13.58 81.23
N GLY A 6 -37.91 -13.51 79.99
CA GLY A 6 -36.99 -12.52 79.51
C GLY A 6 -36.94 -12.47 77.98
N ARG A 7 -37.87 -11.63 77.42
CA ARG A 7 -37.81 -11.22 75.98
C ARG A 7 -36.70 -10.19 75.85
N PHE A 8 -35.85 -10.33 74.88
CA PHE A 8 -35.18 -9.20 74.29
C PHE A 8 -35.10 -9.30 72.78
N CYS A 9 -35.41 -8.15 72.20
CA CYS A 9 -35.63 -7.82 70.77
C CYS A 9 -34.38 -7.95 69.91
N ALA A 10 -34.68 -8.38 68.76
CA ALA A 10 -34.23 -7.97 67.43
C ALA A 10 -33.20 -6.83 67.29
N ALA A 11 -32.20 -7.08 66.52
CA ALA A 11 -31.60 -6.08 65.64
C ALA A 11 -31.11 -6.78 64.38
N GLY A 12 -31.87 -6.61 63.32
CA GLY A 12 -31.52 -7.07 62.00
C GLY A 12 -30.36 -6.21 61.46
N LEU A 13 -29.30 -6.86 61.05
CA LEU A 13 -28.28 -6.26 60.23
C LEU A 13 -28.52 -6.70 58.79
N TRP A 14 -29.07 -5.78 58.02
CA TRP A 14 -29.14 -5.90 56.57
C TRP A 14 -27.75 -5.59 56.01
N ALA A 15 -27.04 -6.63 55.57
CA ALA A 15 -25.84 -6.49 54.78
C ALA A 15 -26.22 -6.17 53.35
N CYS A 16 -26.09 -4.92 52.93
CA CYS A 16 -26.18 -4.53 51.50
C CYS A 16 -25.00 -5.09 50.76
N LEU A 17 -25.24 -6.13 49.99
CA LEU A 17 -24.26 -6.66 49.00
C LEU A 17 -24.28 -5.73 47.76
N VAL A 18 -23.32 -4.82 47.68
CA VAL A 18 -23.09 -3.99 46.50
C VAL A 18 -22.38 -4.86 45.46
N LEU A 19 -23.17 -5.39 44.51
CA LEU A 19 -22.63 -6.01 43.30
C LEU A 19 -22.08 -4.91 42.39
N ALA A 20 -20.76 -4.67 42.46
CA ALA A 20 -20.06 -3.87 41.46
C ALA A 20 -19.98 -4.65 40.15
N THR A 21 -20.92 -4.40 39.25
CA THR A 21 -20.83 -4.86 37.87
C THR A 21 -19.76 -4.03 37.15
N GLY A 22 -18.54 -4.55 37.13
CA GLY A 22 -17.45 -4.00 36.32
C GLY A 22 -17.82 -4.20 34.84
N ALA A 23 -18.32 -3.16 34.20
CA ALA A 23 -18.42 -3.11 32.75
C ALA A 23 -17.01 -3.06 32.17
N ALA A 24 -16.46 -4.20 31.79
CA ALA A 24 -15.25 -4.28 31.00
C ALA A 24 -15.56 -3.64 29.64
N LEU A 25 -15.07 -2.42 29.42
CA LEU A 25 -15.03 -1.79 28.12
C LEU A 25 -14.05 -2.59 27.25
N TRP A 26 -14.59 -3.52 26.51
CA TRP A 26 -13.86 -4.19 25.44
C TRP A 26 -13.72 -3.15 24.32
N THR A 27 -12.56 -2.47 24.30
CA THR A 27 -12.14 -1.74 23.12
C THR A 27 -11.93 -2.78 22.02
N THR A 28 -12.95 -2.98 21.19
CA THR A 28 -12.79 -3.69 19.95
C THR A 28 -11.83 -2.86 19.10
N CYS A 29 -10.56 -3.28 19.07
CA CYS A 29 -9.68 -2.87 18.00
C CYS A 29 -10.36 -3.35 16.72
N ALA A 30 -11.02 -2.43 16.02
CA ALA A 30 -11.54 -2.71 14.69
C ALA A 30 -10.30 -2.99 13.83
N TYR A 31 -10.02 -4.26 13.61
CA TYR A 31 -9.18 -4.69 12.51
C TYR A 31 -9.89 -4.19 11.26
N ALA A 32 -9.31 -3.16 10.65
CA ALA A 32 -9.82 -2.60 9.43
C ALA A 32 -9.91 -3.69 8.37
N ALA A 33 -11.07 -3.79 7.83
CA ALA A 33 -11.62 -4.76 6.93
C ALA A 33 -10.65 -5.35 5.91
N ASP A 34 -10.60 -6.65 5.85
CA ASP A 34 -10.45 -7.41 4.61
C ASP A 34 -11.41 -6.81 3.57
N GLY A 35 -10.84 -6.15 2.54
CA GLY A 35 -11.60 -5.67 1.41
C GLY A 35 -11.52 -4.19 1.07
N GLU A 36 -10.89 -3.33 1.86
CA GLU A 36 -10.70 -1.93 1.48
C GLU A 36 -9.72 -1.83 0.30
N LEU A 37 -10.18 -1.15 -0.77
CA LEU A 37 -9.38 -0.95 -1.98
C LEU A 37 -8.81 0.46 -1.99
N ALA A 38 -7.60 0.58 -2.50
CA ALA A 38 -6.98 1.87 -2.73
C ALA A 38 -7.68 2.58 -3.89
N ASP A 39 -7.91 3.86 -3.73
CA ASP A 39 -8.41 4.75 -4.77
C ASP A 39 -7.29 5.57 -5.44
N ARG A 40 -6.09 5.55 -4.88
CA ARG A 40 -4.93 6.28 -5.40
C ARG A 40 -3.61 5.59 -5.04
N VAL A 41 -2.67 5.64 -5.97
CA VAL A 41 -1.27 5.24 -5.79
C VAL A 41 -0.39 6.47 -5.87
N VAL A 42 0.62 6.58 -5.00
CA VAL A 42 1.62 7.65 -5.04
C VAL A 42 3.01 7.02 -5.01
N VAL A 43 3.90 7.48 -5.87
CA VAL A 43 5.31 7.08 -5.87
C VAL A 43 6.19 8.30 -5.65
N HIS A 44 7.05 8.26 -4.64
CA HIS A 44 8.12 9.24 -4.42
C HIS A 44 9.45 8.59 -4.81
N LYS A 45 10.00 9.00 -5.95
CA LYS A 45 11.23 8.43 -6.52
C LYS A 45 12.43 8.63 -5.60
N SER A 46 12.59 9.83 -5.04
CA SER A 46 13.67 10.15 -4.09
C SER A 46 13.65 9.33 -2.81
N GLU A 47 12.47 8.86 -2.41
CA GLU A 47 12.31 8.01 -1.24
C GLU A 47 12.39 6.51 -1.57
N HIS A 48 12.32 6.12 -2.85
CA HIS A 48 12.14 4.74 -3.30
C HIS A 48 10.92 4.08 -2.64
N LYS A 49 9.78 4.79 -2.63
CA LYS A 49 8.56 4.31 -1.99
C LYS A 49 7.33 4.47 -2.86
N LEU A 50 6.46 3.47 -2.77
CA LEU A 50 5.10 3.47 -3.28
C LEU A 50 4.13 3.47 -2.09
N TYR A 51 3.12 4.32 -2.16
CA TYR A 51 2.09 4.51 -1.16
C TYR A 51 0.73 4.15 -1.76
N LEU A 52 -0.09 3.44 -1.00
CA LEU A 52 -1.49 3.20 -1.32
C LEU A 52 -2.38 4.03 -0.39
N TYR A 53 -3.37 4.69 -0.96
CA TYR A 53 -4.35 5.49 -0.22
C TYR A 53 -5.78 5.06 -0.54
N SER A 54 -6.67 5.18 0.46
CA SER A 54 -8.12 5.19 0.33
C SER A 54 -8.61 6.50 0.96
N GLY A 55 -9.05 7.47 0.14
CA GLY A 55 -9.24 8.85 0.56
C GLY A 55 -7.96 9.44 1.17
N GLU A 56 -8.05 9.90 2.41
CA GLU A 56 -6.90 10.40 3.19
C GLU A 56 -6.19 9.28 4.01
N HIS A 57 -6.73 8.06 4.01
CA HIS A 57 -6.17 6.96 4.78
C HIS A 57 -5.00 6.31 4.05
N LEU A 58 -3.83 6.25 4.70
CA LEU A 58 -2.65 5.53 4.23
C LEU A 58 -2.82 4.03 4.50
N MET A 59 -3.01 3.24 3.47
CA MET A 59 -3.24 1.80 3.54
C MET A 59 -1.95 0.98 3.55
N GLY A 60 -0.88 1.49 2.95
CA GLY A 60 0.39 0.77 2.86
C GLY A 60 1.52 1.59 2.26
N VAL A 61 2.74 1.23 2.63
CA VAL A 61 3.99 1.84 2.12
C VAL A 61 4.93 0.71 1.72
N TYR A 62 5.42 0.74 0.49
CA TYR A 62 6.23 -0.32 -0.09
C TYR A 62 7.53 0.26 -0.64
N ARG A 63 8.65 -0.44 -0.41
CA ARG A 63 9.91 -0.09 -1.07
C ARG A 63 9.84 -0.44 -2.56
N VAL A 64 10.39 0.42 -3.40
CA VAL A 64 10.46 0.19 -4.84
C VAL A 64 11.89 0.34 -5.36
N ALA A 65 12.22 -0.44 -6.39
CA ALA A 65 13.34 -0.19 -7.28
C ALA A 65 12.82 0.51 -8.54
N LEU A 66 13.62 1.40 -9.09
CA LEU A 66 13.28 2.26 -10.22
C LEU A 66 14.14 1.94 -11.45
N GLY A 67 14.05 2.78 -12.47
CA GLY A 67 14.95 2.74 -13.61
C GLY A 67 16.40 3.03 -13.22
N LEU A 68 17.36 2.46 -13.95
CA LEU A 68 18.82 2.63 -13.72
C LEU A 68 19.28 4.10 -13.66
N SER A 69 18.48 5.04 -14.17
CA SER A 69 18.71 6.48 -14.08
C SER A 69 17.54 7.14 -13.35
N PRO A 70 17.40 6.97 -12.01
CA PRO A 70 16.16 7.29 -11.31
C PRO A 70 15.86 8.79 -11.24
N VAL A 71 16.85 9.65 -11.38
CA VAL A 71 16.71 11.10 -11.21
C VAL A 71 16.17 11.77 -12.49
N GLY A 72 15.14 12.60 -12.31
CA GLY A 72 14.56 13.41 -13.38
C GLY A 72 13.49 12.69 -14.20
N GLN A 73 12.79 13.49 -15.00
CA GLN A 73 11.67 13.05 -15.82
C GLN A 73 12.13 12.16 -16.98
N LYS A 74 11.32 11.13 -17.28
CA LYS A 74 11.47 10.34 -18.51
C LYS A 74 11.15 11.19 -19.73
N GLU A 75 12.08 11.21 -20.69
CA GLU A 75 11.96 12.05 -21.88
C GLU A 75 11.91 11.25 -23.19
N ARG A 76 12.52 10.07 -23.21
CA ARG A 76 12.60 9.24 -24.41
C ARG A 76 12.71 7.76 -24.09
N GLU A 77 12.49 6.95 -25.11
CA GLU A 77 12.76 5.51 -25.05
C GLU A 77 14.24 5.25 -24.68
N ARG A 78 14.48 4.23 -23.85
CA ARG A 78 15.81 3.78 -23.40
C ARG A 78 16.63 4.84 -22.64
N ASP A 79 15.99 5.80 -22.00
CA ASP A 79 16.67 6.71 -21.09
C ASP A 79 16.80 6.15 -19.66
N PHE A 80 16.28 4.96 -19.42
CA PHE A 80 16.31 4.23 -18.15
C PHE A 80 15.70 5.02 -16.99
N ARG A 81 14.80 5.96 -17.26
CA ARG A 81 14.12 6.76 -16.27
C ARG A 81 12.71 6.27 -16.03
N THR A 82 12.31 6.29 -14.78
CA THR A 82 10.90 6.17 -14.38
C THR A 82 10.21 7.52 -14.60
N PRO A 83 9.06 7.57 -15.29
CA PRO A 83 8.39 8.84 -15.58
C PRO A 83 7.89 9.54 -14.31
N GLU A 84 7.77 10.87 -14.38
CA GLU A 84 7.16 11.73 -13.38
C GLU A 84 5.87 12.32 -13.95
N GLY A 85 4.80 12.37 -13.15
CA GLY A 85 3.53 12.93 -13.58
C GLY A 85 2.32 12.14 -13.11
N HIS A 86 1.18 12.45 -13.73
CA HIS A 86 -0.12 11.86 -13.41
C HIS A 86 -0.50 10.84 -14.47
N TYR A 87 -0.76 9.61 -14.03
CA TYR A 87 -1.11 8.48 -14.87
C TYR A 87 -2.23 7.68 -14.21
N PHE A 88 -2.58 6.53 -14.83
CA PHE A 88 -3.55 5.57 -14.32
C PHE A 88 -2.96 4.16 -14.36
N LEU A 89 -3.42 3.30 -13.49
CA LEU A 89 -3.18 1.85 -13.60
C LEU A 89 -4.08 1.32 -14.72
N ALA A 90 -3.49 0.90 -15.85
CA ALA A 90 -4.24 0.64 -17.07
C ALA A 90 -4.68 -0.82 -17.24
N ARG A 91 -3.75 -1.76 -17.10
CA ARG A 91 -4.00 -3.18 -17.38
C ARG A 91 -3.15 -4.09 -16.51
N ARG A 92 -3.74 -5.18 -16.05
CA ARG A 92 -3.08 -6.23 -15.28
C ARG A 92 -2.57 -7.35 -16.18
N ASN A 93 -1.39 -7.89 -15.85
CA ASN A 93 -0.78 -9.00 -16.54
C ASN A 93 -0.31 -10.07 -15.54
N THR A 94 -0.98 -11.22 -15.53
CA THR A 94 -0.65 -12.40 -14.71
C THR A 94 0.37 -13.31 -15.38
N ARG A 95 0.73 -13.05 -16.64
CA ARG A 95 1.70 -13.82 -17.42
C ARG A 95 2.92 -12.96 -17.76
N SER A 96 3.34 -12.16 -16.79
CA SER A 96 4.53 -11.31 -16.91
C SER A 96 5.80 -12.14 -16.68
N ASP A 97 6.89 -11.78 -17.33
CA ASP A 97 8.22 -12.30 -17.04
C ASP A 97 8.75 -11.83 -15.66
N TYR A 98 8.04 -10.91 -15.04
CA TYR A 98 8.34 -10.28 -13.76
C TYR A 98 7.20 -10.52 -12.73
N PHE A 99 6.86 -11.78 -12.51
CA PHE A 99 5.82 -12.22 -11.56
C PHE A 99 4.43 -11.69 -11.95
N LEU A 100 3.92 -10.67 -11.28
CA LEU A 100 2.70 -9.93 -11.62
C LEU A 100 3.08 -8.55 -12.14
N ALA A 101 2.32 -8.00 -13.08
CA ALA A 101 2.58 -6.66 -13.58
C ALA A 101 1.28 -5.86 -13.78
N ILE A 102 1.31 -4.57 -13.43
CA ILE A 102 0.25 -3.60 -13.67
C ILE A 102 0.81 -2.51 -14.56
N GLN A 103 0.20 -2.29 -15.72
CA GLN A 103 0.64 -1.28 -16.65
C GLN A 103 0.27 0.12 -16.15
N VAL A 104 1.22 1.05 -16.23
CA VAL A 104 1.02 2.49 -16.05
C VAL A 104 0.70 3.11 -17.41
N SER A 105 -0.25 4.05 -17.46
CA SER A 105 -0.70 4.69 -18.70
C SER A 105 0.29 5.69 -19.32
N TYR A 106 1.59 5.47 -19.09
CA TYR A 106 2.64 6.21 -19.77
C TYR A 106 2.82 5.71 -21.23
N PRO A 107 3.06 6.59 -22.21
CA PRO A 107 3.10 8.04 -22.14
C PRO A 107 1.70 8.68 -22.13
N ASN A 108 1.53 9.78 -21.39
CA ASN A 108 0.39 10.65 -21.53
C ASN A 108 0.64 11.69 -22.65
N LYS A 109 -0.37 12.51 -22.95
CA LYS A 109 -0.29 13.51 -24.03
C LYS A 109 0.86 14.52 -23.87
N GLN A 110 1.17 14.88 -22.62
CA GLN A 110 2.27 15.82 -22.33
C GLN A 110 3.63 15.18 -22.60
N ASP A 111 3.79 13.91 -22.27
CA ASP A 111 5.01 13.13 -22.53
C ASP A 111 5.27 12.99 -24.04
N GLU A 112 4.21 12.66 -24.80
CA GLU A 112 4.31 12.60 -26.26
C GLU A 112 4.75 13.93 -26.86
N VAL A 113 4.09 15.03 -26.48
CA VAL A 113 4.43 16.38 -26.97
C VAL A 113 5.85 16.76 -26.61
N ARG A 114 6.30 16.46 -25.37
CA ARG A 114 7.65 16.75 -24.90
C ARG A 114 8.71 15.99 -25.69
N ALA A 115 8.50 14.69 -25.91
CA ALA A 115 9.42 13.86 -26.68
C ALA A 115 9.47 14.30 -28.16
N HIS A 116 8.31 14.47 -28.80
CA HIS A 116 8.24 14.84 -30.20
C HIS A 116 8.86 16.20 -30.51
N LYS A 117 8.75 17.20 -29.61
CA LYS A 117 9.44 18.50 -29.75
C LYS A 117 10.96 18.36 -29.84
N LYS A 118 11.52 17.28 -29.28
CA LYS A 118 12.94 16.97 -29.33
C LYS A 118 13.31 15.95 -30.43
N GLY A 119 12.34 15.54 -31.24
CA GLY A 119 12.53 14.51 -32.27
C GLY A 119 12.70 13.11 -31.72
N TRP A 120 12.18 12.82 -30.52
CA TRP A 120 12.34 11.54 -29.85
C TRP A 120 11.04 10.75 -29.79
N ALA A 121 11.17 9.42 -29.71
CA ALA A 121 10.08 8.54 -29.30
C ALA A 121 9.99 8.53 -27.76
N PRO A 122 8.83 8.73 -27.16
CA PRO A 122 8.68 8.73 -25.71
C PRO A 122 8.95 7.35 -25.07
N GLY A 123 8.79 6.28 -25.83
CA GLY A 123 8.77 4.92 -25.33
C GLY A 123 7.43 4.56 -24.74
N GLY A 124 7.39 3.53 -23.88
CA GLY A 124 6.16 3.02 -23.27
C GLY A 124 6.45 1.83 -22.38
N SER A 125 5.42 1.02 -22.15
CA SER A 125 5.51 -0.24 -21.39
C SER A 125 6.07 -0.06 -19.97
N ILE A 126 5.74 1.04 -19.32
CA ILE A 126 6.05 1.25 -17.90
C ILE A 126 5.08 0.43 -17.07
N MET A 127 5.64 -0.40 -16.18
CA MET A 127 4.87 -1.31 -15.32
C MET A 127 5.23 -1.10 -13.85
N ILE A 128 4.28 -1.39 -12.97
CA ILE A 128 4.55 -1.80 -11.60
C ILE A 128 4.62 -3.34 -11.64
N HIS A 129 5.70 -3.96 -11.13
CA HIS A 129 5.87 -5.42 -11.25
C HIS A 129 6.73 -6.01 -10.12
N GLY A 130 6.70 -7.33 -9.98
CA GLY A 130 7.54 -8.07 -9.05
C GLY A 130 8.96 -8.32 -9.59
N PHE A 131 9.66 -9.27 -8.97
CA PHE A 131 10.99 -9.68 -9.40
C PHE A 131 10.93 -10.55 -10.68
N PRO A 132 12.07 -10.70 -11.39
CA PRO A 132 12.15 -11.60 -12.54
C PRO A 132 11.78 -13.04 -12.16
N ASN A 133 11.05 -13.75 -13.03
CA ASN A 133 10.75 -15.16 -12.85
C ASN A 133 12.01 -16.05 -12.95
N SER A 134 13.03 -15.56 -13.67
CA SER A 134 14.35 -16.19 -13.78
C SER A 134 15.42 -15.20 -13.29
N PRO A 135 15.62 -15.05 -11.98
CA PRO A 135 16.51 -14.07 -11.42
C PRO A 135 17.98 -14.44 -11.66
N HIS A 136 18.81 -13.47 -12.08
CA HIS A 136 20.26 -13.63 -12.24
C HIS A 136 21.06 -13.19 -11.01
N HIS A 137 20.39 -12.59 -10.01
CA HIS A 137 20.97 -12.11 -8.77
C HIS A 137 20.16 -12.58 -7.57
N PRO A 138 20.72 -12.63 -6.35
CA PRO A 138 19.97 -12.84 -5.12
C PRO A 138 18.87 -11.77 -4.91
N SER A 139 17.80 -12.09 -4.19
CA SER A 139 16.69 -11.16 -3.92
C SER A 139 17.15 -9.82 -3.32
N ALA A 140 18.14 -9.85 -2.43
CA ALA A 140 18.72 -8.65 -1.83
C ALA A 140 19.27 -7.65 -2.85
N TYR A 141 19.73 -8.11 -4.02
CA TYR A 141 20.16 -7.22 -5.10
C TYR A 141 18.97 -6.42 -5.64
N TYR A 142 17.86 -7.09 -5.94
CA TYR A 142 16.65 -6.48 -6.49
C TYR A 142 15.94 -5.55 -5.50
N GLU A 143 16.14 -5.79 -4.21
CA GLU A 143 15.58 -4.96 -3.13
C GLU A 143 16.39 -3.69 -2.88
N SER A 144 17.71 -3.71 -3.14
CA SER A 144 18.61 -2.62 -2.73
C SER A 144 19.10 -1.74 -3.88
N ASN A 145 18.89 -2.13 -5.13
CA ASN A 145 19.38 -1.40 -6.31
C ASN A 145 18.24 -0.98 -7.24
N ASP A 146 18.46 0.07 -8.00
CA ASP A 146 17.67 0.39 -9.19
C ASP A 146 18.20 -0.46 -10.36
N TRP A 147 17.31 -1.21 -11.00
CA TRP A 147 17.71 -2.21 -11.98
C TRP A 147 16.79 -2.30 -13.19
N THR A 148 15.73 -1.48 -13.23
CA THR A 148 14.75 -1.56 -14.33
C THR A 148 15.10 -0.61 -15.48
N ASP A 149 14.45 -0.78 -16.62
CA ASP A 149 14.54 0.13 -17.77
C ASP A 149 13.58 1.34 -17.64
N GLY A 150 13.04 1.57 -16.43
CA GLY A 150 12.10 2.64 -16.12
C GLY A 150 10.81 2.19 -15.44
N CYS A 151 10.62 0.89 -15.26
CA CYS A 151 9.52 0.34 -14.48
C CYS A 151 9.69 0.59 -12.98
N ILE A 152 8.64 0.31 -12.21
CA ILE A 152 8.60 0.38 -10.76
C ILE A 152 8.52 -1.06 -10.25
N ALA A 153 9.59 -1.56 -9.64
CA ALA A 153 9.66 -2.93 -9.17
C ALA A 153 9.51 -3.03 -7.66
N LEU A 154 8.76 -4.04 -7.20
CA LEU A 154 8.54 -4.37 -5.79
C LEU A 154 9.06 -5.78 -5.48
N SER A 155 9.16 -6.13 -4.20
CA SER A 155 9.24 -7.54 -3.82
C SER A 155 7.98 -8.29 -4.29
N ASN A 156 8.08 -9.60 -4.49
CA ASN A 156 6.92 -10.38 -4.92
C ASN A 156 5.79 -10.36 -3.88
N SER A 157 6.11 -10.33 -2.58
CA SER A 157 5.13 -10.20 -1.51
C SER A 157 4.40 -8.85 -1.57
N ASP A 158 5.15 -7.74 -1.72
CA ASP A 158 4.58 -6.40 -1.81
C ASP A 158 3.77 -6.24 -3.10
N MET A 159 4.22 -6.87 -4.20
CA MET A 159 3.47 -6.86 -5.46
C MET A 159 2.11 -7.56 -5.33
N VAL A 160 2.00 -8.65 -4.54
CA VAL A 160 0.72 -9.29 -4.22
C VAL A 160 -0.18 -8.32 -3.46
N GLU A 161 0.34 -7.62 -2.45
CA GLU A 161 -0.42 -6.64 -1.68
C GLU A 161 -0.95 -5.51 -2.58
N VAL A 162 -0.09 -4.91 -3.39
CA VAL A 162 -0.48 -3.85 -4.34
C VAL A 162 -1.51 -4.37 -5.34
N TRP A 163 -1.30 -5.60 -5.85
CA TRP A 163 -2.24 -6.24 -6.77
C TRP A 163 -3.63 -6.45 -6.16
N MET A 164 -3.71 -6.94 -4.94
CA MET A 164 -4.98 -7.24 -4.27
C MET A 164 -5.72 -5.98 -3.83
N ARG A 165 -4.99 -4.92 -3.48
CA ARG A 165 -5.55 -3.68 -2.94
C ARG A 165 -5.84 -2.59 -3.98
N THR A 166 -5.49 -2.78 -5.25
CA THR A 166 -5.72 -1.80 -6.31
C THR A 166 -6.70 -2.32 -7.35
N GLN A 167 -7.27 -1.42 -8.14
CA GLN A 167 -8.10 -1.74 -9.31
C GLN A 167 -7.53 -1.05 -10.56
N ASP A 168 -8.01 -1.44 -11.73
CA ASP A 168 -7.71 -0.74 -12.98
C ASP A 168 -8.37 0.65 -12.96
N ASN A 169 -7.74 1.60 -13.66
CA ASN A 169 -8.18 2.99 -13.82
C ASN A 169 -8.11 3.86 -12.55
N ILE A 170 -7.50 3.41 -11.46
CA ILE A 170 -7.18 4.32 -10.37
C ILE A 170 -5.97 5.19 -10.72
N PRO A 171 -5.92 6.46 -10.22
CA PRO A 171 -4.78 7.35 -10.48
C PRO A 171 -3.51 6.85 -9.81
N ILE A 172 -2.40 7.11 -10.50
CA ILE A 172 -1.05 6.98 -9.96
C ILE A 172 -0.28 8.27 -10.20
N ASP A 173 0.21 8.88 -9.14
CA ASP A 173 1.04 10.07 -9.13
C ASP A 173 2.48 9.69 -8.87
N ILE A 174 3.40 10.08 -9.76
CA ILE A 174 4.83 9.79 -9.63
C ILE A 174 5.58 11.11 -9.49
N TYR A 175 6.16 11.32 -8.31
CA TYR A 175 6.91 12.50 -7.92
C TYR A 175 8.43 12.23 -7.93
N PRO A 176 9.24 13.29 -8.07
CA PRO A 176 10.70 13.23 -7.93
C PRO A 176 11.22 12.57 -6.66
#